data_6bfb25ed7276817264cd91955b1fb1c0
#
_entry.id   6bfb25ed7276817264cd91955b1fb1c0
#
_cell.length_a   1.000
_cell.length_b   1.000
_cell.length_c   1.000
_cell.angle_alpha   90.00
_cell.angle_beta   90.00
_cell.angle_gamma   90.00
#
_symmetry.space_group_name_H-M   'P 1'
#
loop_
_entity.id
_entity.type
_entity.pdbx_description
1 polymer ?
#
loop_
_entity_poly.entity_id
_entity_poly.type
_entity_poly.pdbx_seq_one_letter_code
_entity_poly.pdbx_strand_id
1 'polypeptide(L)'
;IQKILELPDSQYSDKLLDSELRGFLYDVEKEFLSATVNYKTHISPSYWEVKSSSFNISGVYGKSYYLNSFPSYIDFLWTRDILNFYGKRDMSFFIYPADDSAIQTMLKRRTTQLKAEMSELIQKGITMDSDLQVEYNDVENIRQQLATKEERYFELSSYITIYNNDYEKLIEDSKRLEQKM
;
A
#
# COMPACT_ATOMS: atom_id res chain seq x y z
N ILE A 1 30.54 3.41 2.99
CA ILE A 1 30.78 2.62 4.23
C ILE A 1 31.98 3.18 4.95
N GLN A 2 33.14 3.42 4.30
CA GLN A 2 34.34 4.03 4.92
C GLN A 2 34.09 5.38 5.59
N LYS A 3 33.18 6.21 5.07
CA LYS A 3 32.85 7.51 5.63
C LYS A 3 32.00 7.49 6.92
N ILE A 4 31.39 6.37 7.25
CA ILE A 4 30.60 6.18 8.49
C ILE A 4 31.51 5.75 9.65
N LEU A 5 32.66 5.15 9.33
CA LEU A 5 33.64 4.68 10.32
C LEU A 5 34.67 5.72 10.72
N GLU A 6 34.68 6.89 10.06
CA GLU A 6 35.59 8.02 10.40
C GLU A 6 34.98 9.03 11.39
N LEU A 7 33.99 8.63 12.18
CA LEU A 7 33.55 9.44 13.32
C LEU A 7 34.68 9.42 14.40
N PRO A 8 35.18 10.60 14.81
CA PRO A 8 36.31 10.63 15.74
C PRO A 8 35.93 9.98 17.06
N ASP A 9 36.81 9.13 17.56
CA ASP A 9 36.70 8.37 18.81
C ASP A 9 36.33 9.21 20.06
N SER A 10 36.40 10.51 19.97
CA SER A 10 36.20 11.45 21.08
C SER A 10 34.73 11.76 21.41
N GLN A 11 33.75 11.31 20.60
CA GLN A 11 32.32 11.60 20.86
C GLN A 11 31.55 10.48 21.55
N TYR A 12 32.11 9.28 21.64
CA TYR A 12 31.52 8.18 22.41
C TYR A 12 32.27 8.05 23.72
N SER A 13 31.72 8.65 24.80
CA SER A 13 32.30 8.46 26.12
C SER A 13 32.32 6.95 26.44
N ASP A 14 33.50 6.47 26.84
CA ASP A 14 33.79 5.07 27.18
C ASP A 14 32.88 4.42 28.23
N LYS A 15 31.97 5.20 28.81
CA LYS A 15 31.04 4.78 29.86
C LYS A 15 29.69 4.28 29.33
N LEU A 16 29.38 4.39 28.05
CA LEU A 16 28.04 4.07 27.53
C LEU A 16 27.95 2.77 26.71
N LEU A 17 29.07 2.17 26.36
CA LEU A 17 29.06 0.90 25.63
C LEU A 17 29.53 -0.20 26.60
N ASP A 18 28.63 -1.10 26.95
CA ASP A 18 28.90 -2.32 27.67
C ASP A 18 29.99 -3.12 26.95
N SER A 19 30.87 -3.77 27.70
CA SER A 19 31.97 -4.57 27.15
C SER A 19 31.51 -5.67 26.20
N GLU A 20 30.31 -6.18 26.38
CA GLU A 20 29.67 -7.17 25.49
C GLU A 20 29.29 -6.56 24.15
N LEU A 21 28.79 -5.32 24.11
CA LEU A 21 28.46 -4.60 22.88
C LEU A 21 29.71 -4.26 22.06
N ARG A 22 30.80 -3.91 22.73
CA ARG A 22 32.11 -3.69 22.09
C ARG A 22 32.68 -4.99 21.49
N GLY A 23 32.56 -6.09 22.20
CA GLY A 23 32.95 -7.40 21.70
C GLY A 23 32.15 -7.78 20.47
N PHE A 24 30.84 -7.59 20.50
CA PHE A 24 29.96 -7.86 19.39
C PHE A 24 30.28 -6.99 18.16
N LEU A 25 30.46 -5.67 18.35
CA LEU A 25 30.81 -4.76 17.26
C LEU A 25 32.17 -5.08 16.65
N TYR A 26 33.16 -5.45 17.47
CA TYR A 26 34.49 -5.86 16.99
C TYR A 26 34.42 -7.14 16.19
N ASP A 27 33.66 -8.13 16.63
CA ASP A 27 33.49 -9.40 15.92
C ASP A 27 32.76 -9.20 14.58
N VAL A 28 31.71 -8.37 14.55
CA VAL A 28 31.00 -8.00 13.33
C VAL A 28 31.91 -7.26 12.34
N GLU A 29 32.72 -6.32 12.85
CA GLU A 29 33.66 -5.56 12.02
C GLU A 29 34.76 -6.49 11.45
N LYS A 30 35.30 -7.38 12.25
CA LYS A 30 36.30 -8.36 11.85
C LYS A 30 35.76 -9.33 10.81
N GLU A 31 34.55 -9.82 10.98
CA GLU A 31 33.86 -10.64 9.99
C GLU A 31 33.62 -9.87 8.69
N PHE A 32 33.21 -8.62 8.77
CA PHE A 32 32.99 -7.75 7.59
C PHE A 32 34.29 -7.49 6.82
N LEU A 33 35.39 -7.25 7.52
CA LEU A 33 36.71 -6.99 6.93
C LEU A 33 37.37 -8.26 6.36
N SER A 34 37.03 -9.44 6.87
CA SER A 34 37.62 -10.71 6.40
C SER A 34 37.15 -11.16 5.02
N ALA A 35 36.23 -10.44 4.38
CA ALA A 35 35.60 -10.75 3.08
C ALA A 35 34.97 -12.17 2.97
N THR A 36 34.96 -12.91 4.07
CA THR A 36 34.38 -14.27 4.14
C THR A 36 32.90 -14.25 4.54
N VAL A 37 32.40 -13.11 5.02
CA VAL A 37 31.02 -12.97 5.46
C VAL A 37 30.12 -12.68 4.28
N ASN A 38 29.32 -13.66 3.94
CA ASN A 38 28.21 -13.41 3.05
C ASN A 38 27.09 -12.67 3.83
N TYR A 39 27.12 -11.32 3.81
CA TYR A 39 26.12 -10.48 4.48
C TYR A 39 24.68 -10.92 4.19
N LYS A 40 24.43 -11.52 3.01
CA LYS A 40 23.14 -12.06 2.63
C LYS A 40 22.65 -13.15 3.56
N THR A 41 23.56 -13.95 4.14
CA THR A 41 23.22 -15.01 5.09
C THR A 41 22.75 -14.44 6.42
N HIS A 42 23.31 -13.28 6.85
CA HIS A 42 22.94 -12.64 8.11
C HIS A 42 21.60 -11.86 8.05
N ILE A 43 21.28 -11.30 6.89
CA ILE A 43 20.03 -10.57 6.69
C ILE A 43 18.89 -11.43 6.13
N SER A 44 19.22 -12.64 5.67
CA SER A 44 18.21 -13.56 5.13
C SER A 44 17.39 -14.17 6.26
N PRO A 45 16.09 -14.30 6.10
CA PRO A 45 15.25 -15.02 7.05
C PRO A 45 15.71 -16.49 7.13
N SER A 46 15.65 -17.08 8.32
CA SER A 46 16.06 -18.48 8.57
C SER A 46 15.16 -19.47 7.83
N TYR A 47 13.91 -19.14 7.62
CA TYR A 47 13.00 -19.87 6.75
C TYR A 47 11.87 -18.96 6.26
N TRP A 48 11.24 -19.38 5.17
CA TRP A 48 10.11 -18.71 4.57
C TRP A 48 9.09 -19.74 4.12
N GLU A 49 7.86 -19.64 4.62
CA GLU A 49 6.72 -20.46 4.23
C GLU A 49 5.60 -19.56 3.72
N VAL A 50 5.08 -19.84 2.53
CA VAL A 50 3.92 -19.12 1.96
C VAL A 50 2.76 -20.09 1.83
N LYS A 51 1.61 -19.72 2.41
CA LYS A 51 0.33 -20.39 2.27
C LYS A 51 -0.61 -19.57 1.38
N SER A 52 -1.77 -20.10 1.06
CA SER A 52 -2.75 -19.43 0.19
C SER A 52 -3.24 -18.08 0.74
N SER A 53 -3.27 -17.88 2.05
CA SER A 53 -3.82 -16.68 2.69
C SER A 53 -2.90 -16.07 3.75
N SER A 54 -1.72 -16.61 3.95
CA SER A 54 -0.77 -16.15 4.97
C SER A 54 0.65 -16.56 4.61
N PHE A 55 1.62 -15.97 5.25
CA PHE A 55 3.01 -16.37 5.17
C PHE A 55 3.64 -16.43 6.57
N ASN A 56 4.76 -17.13 6.67
CA ASN A 56 5.57 -17.18 7.87
C ASN A 56 7.03 -16.92 7.51
N ILE A 57 7.63 -15.92 8.14
CA ILE A 57 9.04 -15.56 7.96
C ILE A 57 9.70 -15.62 9.33
N SER A 58 10.56 -16.62 9.54
CA SER A 58 11.35 -16.77 10.77
C SER A 58 10.50 -16.72 12.05
N GLY A 59 9.29 -17.31 12.03
CA GLY A 59 8.41 -17.36 13.21
C GLY A 59 7.43 -16.18 13.31
N VAL A 60 7.48 -15.23 12.39
CA VAL A 60 6.50 -14.15 12.29
C VAL A 60 5.49 -14.49 11.21
N TYR A 61 4.25 -14.66 11.59
CA TYR A 61 3.14 -14.87 10.68
C TYR A 61 2.64 -13.54 10.13
N GLY A 62 2.32 -13.50 8.83
CA GLY A 62 1.78 -12.32 8.18
C GLY A 62 0.63 -12.65 7.24
N LYS A 63 -0.26 -11.68 7.05
CA LYS A 63 -1.34 -11.73 6.08
C LYS A 63 -1.47 -10.38 5.39
N SER A 64 -1.45 -10.41 4.06
CA SER A 64 -1.54 -9.21 3.24
C SER A 64 -2.91 -9.09 2.60
N TYR A 65 -3.39 -7.87 2.54
CA TYR A 65 -4.62 -7.46 1.89
C TYR A 65 -4.31 -6.40 0.85
N TYR A 66 -5.09 -6.37 -0.20
CA TYR A 66 -5.09 -5.25 -1.11
C TYR A 66 -6.52 -4.72 -1.28
N LEU A 67 -6.66 -3.43 -1.47
CA LEU A 67 -7.94 -2.80 -1.74
C LEU A 67 -8.24 -2.93 -3.23
N ASN A 68 -9.23 -3.76 -3.55
CA ASN A 68 -9.61 -4.05 -4.93
C ASN A 68 -10.51 -2.96 -5.54
N SER A 69 -11.32 -2.32 -4.72
CA SER A 69 -12.23 -1.26 -5.15
C SER A 69 -12.44 -0.25 -4.04
N PHE A 70 -12.75 0.96 -4.42
CA PHE A 70 -13.11 2.03 -3.52
C PHE A 70 -14.60 2.32 -3.64
N PRO A 71 -15.27 2.78 -2.57
CA PRO A 71 -16.63 3.28 -2.67
C PRO A 71 -16.67 4.53 -3.57
N SER A 72 -17.85 4.83 -4.11
CA SER A 72 -18.06 5.97 -5.01
C SER A 72 -17.69 7.32 -4.38
N TYR A 73 -17.77 7.41 -3.06
CA TYR A 73 -17.37 8.56 -2.27
C TYR A 73 -16.44 8.12 -1.14
N ILE A 74 -15.30 8.78 -1.04
CA ILE A 74 -14.30 8.54 0.00
C ILE A 74 -14.20 9.80 0.85
N ASP A 75 -14.51 9.68 2.14
CA ASP A 75 -14.34 10.78 3.09
C ASP A 75 -12.85 11.02 3.36
N PHE A 76 -12.51 12.25 3.74
CA PHE A 76 -11.15 12.69 4.06
C PHE A 76 -10.43 11.78 5.08
N LEU A 77 -11.16 11.14 5.98
CA LEU A 77 -10.61 10.28 7.03
C LEU A 77 -10.87 8.78 6.81
N TRP A 78 -11.14 8.35 5.58
CA TRP A 78 -11.47 6.94 5.30
C TRP A 78 -10.43 5.93 5.79
N THR A 79 -9.14 6.31 5.79
CA THR A 79 -8.06 5.45 6.31
C THR A 79 -7.95 5.44 7.83
N ARG A 80 -8.67 6.33 8.54
CA ARG A 80 -8.54 6.53 9.99
C ARG A 80 -8.71 5.24 10.78
N ASP A 81 -9.73 4.46 10.47
CA ASP A 81 -10.04 3.24 11.21
C ASP A 81 -9.01 2.15 10.96
N ILE A 82 -8.43 2.13 9.76
CA ILE A 82 -7.33 1.26 9.41
C ILE A 82 -6.03 1.72 10.08
N LEU A 83 -5.76 3.03 10.08
CA LEU A 83 -4.59 3.62 10.75
C LEU A 83 -4.64 3.47 12.27
N ASN A 84 -5.82 3.45 12.87
CA ASN A 84 -6.01 3.23 14.30
C ASN A 84 -6.14 1.75 14.68
N PHE A 85 -5.93 0.84 13.73
CA PHE A 85 -5.93 -0.59 14.02
C PHE A 85 -4.81 -0.94 15.00
N TYR A 86 -5.15 -1.63 16.08
CA TYR A 86 -4.17 -2.08 17.06
C TYR A 86 -3.48 -3.37 16.57
N GLY A 87 -2.16 -3.32 16.42
CA GLY A 87 -1.35 -4.45 15.97
C GLY A 87 -0.15 -4.02 15.13
N LYS A 88 0.77 -4.95 14.89
CA LYS A 88 1.88 -4.73 13.96
C LYS A 88 1.33 -4.78 12.54
N ARG A 89 1.58 -3.73 11.78
CA ARG A 89 1.13 -3.64 10.39
C ARG A 89 2.03 -2.76 9.56
N ASP A 90 2.03 -3.04 8.28
CA ASP A 90 2.59 -2.18 7.24
C ASP A 90 1.46 -1.75 6.30
N MET A 91 1.50 -0.49 5.88
CA MET A 91 0.61 0.04 4.86
C MET A 91 1.45 0.63 3.74
N SER A 92 1.14 0.26 2.53
CA SER A 92 1.81 0.76 1.33
C SER A 92 0.77 1.34 0.37
N PHE A 93 1.03 2.56 -0.07
CA PHE A 93 0.24 3.24 -1.09
C PHE A 93 1.14 3.45 -2.32
N PHE A 94 0.67 2.96 -3.45
CA PHE A 94 1.30 3.19 -4.74
C PHE A 94 0.41 4.11 -5.54
N ILE A 95 0.93 5.29 -5.85
CA ILE A 95 0.20 6.34 -6.54
C ILE A 95 0.95 6.63 -7.84
N TYR A 96 0.31 6.36 -8.96
CA TYR A 96 0.87 6.60 -10.28
C TYR A 96 0.03 7.63 -11.02
N PRO A 97 0.65 8.67 -11.60
CA PRO A 97 -0.09 9.55 -12.50
C PRO A 97 -0.53 8.76 -13.73
N ALA A 98 -1.81 8.79 -14.03
CA ALA A 98 -2.35 8.16 -15.24
C ALA A 98 -2.08 9.04 -16.47
N ASP A 99 -2.07 8.41 -17.66
CA ASP A 99 -1.99 9.14 -18.90
C ASP A 99 -3.32 9.86 -19.17
N ASP A 100 -3.30 11.19 -19.10
CA ASP A 100 -4.48 12.04 -19.32
C ASP A 100 -5.17 11.74 -20.65
N SER A 101 -4.43 11.42 -21.71
CA SER A 101 -4.99 11.13 -23.03
C SER A 101 -5.75 9.81 -23.07
N ALA A 102 -5.23 8.79 -22.39
CA ALA A 102 -5.87 7.49 -22.25
C ALA A 102 -7.17 7.61 -21.44
N ILE A 103 -7.11 8.32 -20.31
CA ILE A 103 -8.28 8.57 -19.46
C ILE A 103 -9.35 9.38 -20.20
N GLN A 104 -8.99 10.46 -20.88
CA GLN A 104 -9.95 11.23 -21.68
C GLN A 104 -10.62 10.38 -22.76
N THR A 105 -9.87 9.49 -23.41
CA THR A 105 -10.42 8.57 -24.41
C THR A 105 -11.41 7.60 -23.78
N MET A 106 -11.09 7.06 -22.62
CA MET A 106 -11.97 6.16 -21.86
C MET A 106 -13.26 6.87 -21.45
N LEU A 107 -13.16 8.06 -20.86
CA LEU A 107 -14.31 8.86 -20.45
C LEU A 107 -15.19 9.24 -21.65
N LYS A 108 -14.59 9.63 -22.78
CA LYS A 108 -15.33 9.92 -24.01
C LYS A 108 -16.13 8.72 -24.51
N ARG A 109 -15.53 7.52 -24.47
CA ARG A 109 -16.25 6.28 -24.83
C ARG A 109 -17.41 6.03 -23.88
N ARG A 110 -17.19 6.18 -22.56
CA ARG A 110 -18.25 5.99 -21.56
C ARG A 110 -19.39 6.99 -21.74
N THR A 111 -19.09 8.28 -21.95
CA THR A 111 -20.09 9.32 -22.27
C THR A 111 -20.92 8.96 -23.52
N THR A 112 -20.25 8.44 -24.56
CA THR A 112 -20.95 8.04 -25.80
C THR A 112 -21.87 6.84 -25.55
N GLN A 113 -21.43 5.86 -24.77
CA GLN A 113 -22.26 4.69 -24.39
C GLN A 113 -23.50 5.12 -23.59
N LEU A 114 -23.31 5.94 -22.56
CA LEU A 114 -24.41 6.45 -21.74
C LEU A 114 -25.42 7.25 -22.57
N LYS A 115 -24.95 8.09 -23.49
CA LYS A 115 -25.84 8.81 -24.43
C LYS A 115 -26.66 7.87 -25.32
N ALA A 116 -26.03 6.81 -25.84
CA ALA A 116 -26.72 5.83 -26.67
C ALA A 116 -27.79 5.08 -25.87
N GLU A 117 -27.47 4.67 -24.67
CA GLU A 117 -28.37 3.98 -23.74
C GLU A 117 -29.56 4.86 -23.35
N MET A 118 -29.33 6.12 -23.00
CA MET A 118 -30.38 7.12 -22.74
C MET A 118 -31.28 7.32 -23.96
N SER A 119 -30.71 7.42 -25.17
CA SER A 119 -31.47 7.59 -26.40
C SER A 119 -32.35 6.36 -26.69
N GLU A 120 -31.86 5.17 -26.45
CA GLU A 120 -32.60 3.92 -26.61
C GLU A 120 -33.82 3.84 -25.66
N LEU A 121 -33.62 4.22 -24.39
CA LEU A 121 -34.71 4.27 -23.40
C LEU A 121 -35.81 5.27 -23.83
N ILE A 122 -35.41 6.46 -24.30
CA ILE A 122 -36.35 7.47 -24.79
C ILE A 122 -37.14 6.95 -26.01
N GLN A 123 -36.46 6.29 -26.95
CA GLN A 123 -37.14 5.69 -28.11
C GLN A 123 -38.13 4.59 -27.75
N LYS A 124 -37.85 3.84 -26.71
CA LYS A 124 -38.75 2.80 -26.19
C LYS A 124 -39.88 3.36 -25.31
N GLY A 125 -39.95 4.68 -25.10
CA GLY A 125 -40.95 5.28 -24.24
C GLY A 125 -40.82 4.94 -22.77
N ILE A 126 -39.62 4.46 -22.34
CA ILE A 126 -39.32 4.11 -20.96
C ILE A 126 -38.86 5.37 -20.24
N THR A 127 -39.37 5.59 -19.05
CA THR A 127 -38.92 6.71 -18.18
C THR A 127 -37.43 6.57 -17.93
N MET A 128 -36.68 7.64 -18.14
CA MET A 128 -35.25 7.69 -17.95
C MET A 128 -34.91 7.39 -16.47
N ASP A 129 -34.00 6.46 -16.24
CA ASP A 129 -33.48 6.16 -14.91
C ASP A 129 -32.67 7.35 -14.40
N SER A 130 -32.99 7.81 -13.18
CA SER A 130 -32.26 8.90 -12.51
C SER A 130 -30.77 8.59 -12.36
N ASP A 131 -30.44 7.32 -12.11
CA ASP A 131 -29.07 6.88 -11.88
C ASP A 131 -28.21 7.01 -13.15
N LEU A 132 -28.79 6.70 -14.30
CA LEU A 132 -28.13 6.86 -15.58
C LEU A 132 -27.82 8.34 -15.92
N GLN A 133 -28.76 9.25 -15.55
CA GLN A 133 -28.53 10.69 -15.72
C GLN A 133 -27.44 11.21 -14.78
N VAL A 134 -27.42 10.75 -13.52
CA VAL A 134 -26.38 11.11 -12.54
C VAL A 134 -25.03 10.61 -13.03
N GLU A 135 -24.91 9.35 -13.43
CA GLU A 135 -23.67 8.79 -13.97
C GLU A 135 -23.16 9.57 -15.19
N TYR A 136 -24.05 9.93 -16.11
CA TYR A 136 -23.67 10.74 -17.27
C TYR A 136 -23.08 12.10 -16.86
N ASN A 137 -23.74 12.79 -15.94
CA ASN A 137 -23.30 14.09 -15.46
C ASN A 137 -21.93 13.99 -14.74
N ASP A 138 -21.74 12.96 -13.92
CA ASP A 138 -20.49 12.73 -13.19
C ASP A 138 -19.33 12.47 -14.17
N VAL A 139 -19.52 11.60 -15.15
CA VAL A 139 -18.50 11.30 -16.17
C VAL A 139 -18.16 12.55 -16.99
N GLU A 140 -19.15 13.36 -17.35
CA GLU A 140 -18.93 14.59 -18.13
C GLU A 140 -18.22 15.67 -17.29
N ASN A 141 -18.54 15.81 -16.02
CA ASN A 141 -17.87 16.72 -15.10
C ASN A 141 -16.38 16.35 -14.94
N ILE A 142 -16.08 15.08 -14.70
CA ILE A 142 -14.71 14.59 -14.60
C ILE A 142 -13.96 14.88 -15.92
N ARG A 143 -14.59 14.63 -17.05
CA ARG A 143 -14.00 14.89 -18.37
C ARG A 143 -13.67 16.37 -18.57
N GLN A 144 -14.53 17.28 -18.12
CA GLN A 144 -14.30 18.73 -18.21
C GLN A 144 -13.16 19.16 -17.30
N GLN A 145 -13.13 18.72 -16.04
CA GLN A 145 -12.09 19.05 -15.07
C GLN A 145 -10.69 18.58 -15.54
N LEU A 146 -10.61 17.39 -16.14
CA LEU A 146 -9.38 16.91 -16.75
C LEU A 146 -8.98 17.70 -18.01
N ALA A 147 -9.94 18.15 -18.82
CA ALA A 147 -9.67 18.95 -20.00
C ALA A 147 -9.15 20.35 -19.67
N THR A 148 -9.64 20.96 -18.59
CA THR A 148 -9.17 22.26 -18.07
C THR A 148 -7.88 22.16 -17.25
N LYS A 149 -7.39 20.94 -16.98
CA LYS A 149 -6.24 20.64 -16.10
C LYS A 149 -6.41 21.14 -14.66
N GLU A 150 -7.63 21.29 -14.22
CA GLU A 150 -7.96 21.62 -12.83
C GLU A 150 -7.71 20.42 -11.94
N GLU A 151 -7.92 19.18 -12.47
CA GLU A 151 -7.66 17.94 -11.78
C GLU A 151 -6.75 17.02 -12.60
N ARG A 152 -6.17 16.03 -11.93
CA ARG A 152 -5.38 14.96 -12.53
C ARG A 152 -5.87 13.62 -12.05
N TYR A 153 -5.77 12.63 -12.92
CA TYR A 153 -6.11 11.27 -12.58
C TYR A 153 -4.89 10.51 -12.06
N PHE A 154 -5.08 9.75 -11.01
CA PHE A 154 -4.06 8.90 -10.45
C PHE A 154 -4.59 7.48 -10.28
N GLU A 155 -3.77 6.51 -10.59
CA GLU A 155 -4.01 5.13 -10.21
C GLU A 155 -3.51 4.92 -8.79
N LEU A 156 -4.39 4.44 -7.91
CA LEU A 156 -4.08 4.17 -6.52
C LEU A 156 -4.17 2.68 -6.25
N SER A 157 -3.08 2.09 -5.77
CA SER A 157 -3.06 0.75 -5.20
C SER A 157 -2.67 0.81 -3.73
N SER A 158 -3.43 0.16 -2.87
CA SER A 158 -3.18 0.14 -1.43
C SER A 158 -3.08 -1.28 -0.92
N TYR A 159 -2.04 -1.55 -0.15
CA TYR A 159 -1.78 -2.83 0.48
C TYR A 159 -1.65 -2.65 1.99
N ILE A 160 -2.19 -3.61 2.73
CA ILE A 160 -2.09 -3.66 4.18
C ILE A 160 -1.58 -5.04 4.55
N THR A 161 -0.50 -5.10 5.30
CA THR A 161 0.02 -6.36 5.83
C THR A 161 0.03 -6.30 7.34
N ILE A 162 -0.61 -7.26 7.97
CA ILE A 162 -0.62 -7.42 9.43
C ILE A 162 0.28 -8.57 9.83
N TYR A 163 0.91 -8.45 10.99
CA TYR A 163 1.87 -9.41 11.51
C TYR A 163 1.57 -9.81 12.94
N ASN A 164 1.77 -11.07 13.26
CA ASN A 164 1.74 -11.56 14.63
C ASN A 164 2.71 -12.73 14.80
N ASN A 165 3.30 -12.89 15.99
CA ASN A 165 4.13 -14.05 16.33
C ASN A 165 3.29 -15.30 16.61
N ASP A 166 1.99 -15.13 16.83
CA ASP A 166 1.01 -16.19 17.08
C ASP A 166 0.02 -16.24 15.91
N TYR A 167 -0.13 -17.41 15.32
CA TYR A 167 -1.01 -17.60 14.16
C TYR A 167 -2.50 -17.40 14.50
N GLU A 168 -2.95 -17.87 15.66
CA GLU A 168 -4.34 -17.72 16.07
C GLU A 168 -4.70 -16.24 16.27
N LYS A 169 -3.80 -15.50 16.90
CA LYS A 169 -3.95 -14.04 17.05
C LYS A 169 -3.91 -13.31 15.72
N LEU A 170 -3.09 -13.76 14.77
CA LEU A 170 -3.10 -13.21 13.42
C LEU A 170 -4.48 -13.36 12.76
N ILE A 171 -5.12 -14.52 12.93
CA ILE A 171 -6.46 -14.76 12.38
C ILE A 171 -7.53 -13.88 13.06
N GLU A 172 -7.42 -13.67 14.37
CA GLU A 172 -8.31 -12.74 15.08
C GLU A 172 -8.12 -11.29 14.59
N ASP A 173 -6.87 -10.86 14.49
CA ASP A 173 -6.51 -9.53 13.99
C ASP A 173 -6.98 -9.34 12.54
N SER A 174 -6.86 -10.37 11.72
CA SER A 174 -7.37 -10.44 10.35
C SER A 174 -8.87 -10.16 10.29
N LYS A 175 -9.67 -10.85 11.09
CA LYS A 175 -11.13 -10.66 11.16
C LYS A 175 -11.50 -9.25 11.62
N ARG A 176 -10.76 -8.69 12.60
CA ARG A 176 -10.99 -7.33 13.07
C ARG A 176 -10.67 -6.28 11.99
N LEU A 177 -9.63 -6.53 11.20
CA LEU A 177 -9.28 -5.64 10.09
C LEU A 177 -10.35 -5.69 8.99
N GLU A 178 -10.78 -6.90 8.60
CA GLU A 178 -11.82 -7.11 7.58
C GLU A 178 -13.16 -6.43 7.94
N GLN A 179 -13.48 -6.31 9.23
CA GLN A 179 -14.67 -5.59 9.68
C GLN A 179 -14.56 -4.06 9.58
N LYS A 180 -13.34 -3.53 9.41
CA LYS A 180 -13.08 -2.09 9.33
C LYS A 180 -12.83 -1.60 7.90
N MET A 181 -12.61 -2.54 6.99
CA MET A 181 -12.46 -2.27 5.57
C MET A 181 -13.79 -2.26 4.84
#